data_7d2698b7b76a54e04b4cd8c54b3d773a
#
_entry.id   7d2698b7b76a54e04b4cd8c54b3d773a
#
_cell.length_a   1.000
_cell.length_b   1.000
_cell.length_c   1.000
_cell.angle_alpha   90.00
_cell.angle_beta   90.00
_cell.angle_gamma   90.00
#
_symmetry.space_group_name_H-M   'P 1'
#
loop_
_entity.id
_entity.type
_entity.pdbx_description
1 polymer ?
#
loop_
_entity_poly.entity_id
_entity_poly.type
_entity_poly.pdbx_seq_one_letter_code
_entity_poly.pdbx_strand_id
1 'polypeptide(L)'
;MTLLHPDDWRAVASWEVLAARADMLGRLRRVFEEAGYLEVETPLLSRDVCVDEHIEPFVVPEPDGDTEFFLQTSPEFAMKRLVAQWGRPIFQVTRAFRCGEIGTRHNPEFTIVEWYEPGATYLQQMDLVESVVRGVAEVPADPPPWVLGEGSGERF
;
A
#
# COMPACT_ATOMS: atom_id res chain seq x y z
N MET A 1 -18.60 1.30 11.70
CA MET A 1 -17.46 0.74 12.45
C MET A 1 -18.02 0.09 13.69
N THR A 2 -18.15 -1.22 13.68
CA THR A 2 -18.57 -1.96 14.88
C THR A 2 -17.41 -1.89 15.85
N LEU A 3 -17.60 -1.19 16.97
CA LEU A 3 -16.63 -1.21 18.04
C LEU A 3 -16.49 -2.68 18.49
N LEU A 4 -15.29 -3.23 18.38
CA LEU A 4 -15.00 -4.56 18.90
C LEU A 4 -15.38 -4.57 20.39
N HIS A 5 -16.07 -5.63 20.81
CA HIS A 5 -16.37 -5.81 22.23
C HIS A 5 -15.03 -5.81 23.01
N PRO A 6 -14.94 -5.19 24.20
CA PRO A 6 -13.68 -5.11 24.95
C PRO A 6 -13.01 -6.46 25.19
N ASP A 7 -13.77 -7.56 25.13
CA ASP A 7 -13.27 -8.92 25.30
C ASP A 7 -12.89 -9.63 23.99
N ASP A 8 -13.12 -8.99 22.83
CA ASP A 8 -12.77 -9.56 21.51
C ASP A 8 -11.45 -8.98 21.00
N TRP A 9 -10.36 -9.47 21.59
CA TRP A 9 -8.99 -9.12 21.22
C TRP A 9 -8.46 -9.97 20.04
N ARG A 10 -9.26 -10.89 19.53
CA ARG A 10 -8.83 -11.81 18.47
C ARG A 10 -8.76 -11.10 17.14
N ALA A 11 -7.74 -11.48 16.36
CA ALA A 11 -7.65 -11.02 14.97
C ALA A 11 -8.83 -11.57 14.15
N VAL A 12 -9.39 -10.73 13.28
CA VAL A 12 -10.43 -11.15 12.33
C VAL A 12 -9.83 -11.99 11.21
N ALA A 13 -8.60 -11.67 10.78
CA ALA A 13 -7.91 -12.42 9.75
C ALA A 13 -7.30 -13.70 10.30
N SER A 14 -7.44 -14.81 9.57
CA SER A 14 -6.76 -16.08 9.90
C SER A 14 -5.25 -15.97 9.64
N TRP A 15 -4.50 -16.93 10.21
CA TRP A 15 -3.04 -17.00 10.00
C TRP A 15 -2.68 -17.18 8.52
N GLU A 16 -3.45 -17.99 7.80
CA GLU A 16 -3.26 -18.28 6.38
C GLU A 16 -3.42 -17.01 5.54
N VAL A 17 -4.41 -16.19 5.85
CA VAL A 17 -4.61 -14.87 5.18
C VAL A 17 -3.45 -13.93 5.46
N LEU A 18 -2.96 -13.89 6.69
CA LEU A 18 -1.79 -13.07 7.03
C LEU A 18 -0.53 -13.53 6.29
N ALA A 19 -0.32 -14.85 6.23
CA ALA A 19 0.81 -15.45 5.54
C ALA A 19 0.74 -15.22 4.01
N ALA A 20 -0.44 -15.44 3.41
CA ALA A 20 -0.66 -15.16 1.98
C ALA A 20 -0.41 -13.69 1.63
N ARG A 21 -0.87 -12.77 2.49
CA ARG A 21 -0.59 -11.34 2.32
C ARG A 21 0.89 -11.04 2.39
N ALA A 22 1.63 -11.62 3.34
CA ALA A 22 3.08 -11.41 3.48
C ALA A 22 3.83 -11.91 2.23
N ASP A 23 3.48 -13.08 1.71
CA ASP A 23 4.06 -13.63 0.49
C ASP A 23 3.74 -12.76 -0.73
N MET A 24 2.49 -12.33 -0.88
CA MET A 24 2.05 -11.43 -1.95
C MET A 24 2.88 -10.12 -1.96
N LEU A 25 3.07 -9.49 -0.80
CA LEU A 25 3.87 -8.28 -0.67
C LEU A 25 5.35 -8.54 -0.97
N GLY A 26 5.88 -9.70 -0.60
CA GLY A 26 7.24 -10.11 -0.94
C GLY A 26 7.43 -10.30 -2.45
N ARG A 27 6.45 -10.91 -3.13
CA ARG A 27 6.47 -11.04 -4.60
C ARG A 27 6.35 -9.70 -5.31
N LEU A 28 5.48 -8.83 -4.82
CA LEU A 28 5.35 -7.46 -5.34
C LEU A 28 6.70 -6.73 -5.31
N ARG A 29 7.42 -6.78 -4.19
CA ARG A 29 8.75 -6.15 -4.06
C ARG A 29 9.75 -6.70 -5.04
N ARG A 30 9.80 -8.03 -5.18
CA ARG A 30 10.72 -8.67 -6.14
C ARG A 30 10.50 -8.20 -7.59
N VAL A 31 9.24 -8.04 -8.02
CA VAL A 31 8.95 -7.54 -9.38
C VAL A 31 9.54 -6.14 -9.60
N PHE A 32 9.39 -5.24 -8.65
CA PHE A 32 9.96 -3.89 -8.75
C PHE A 32 11.49 -3.89 -8.66
N GLU A 33 12.07 -4.68 -7.76
CA GLU A 33 13.53 -4.82 -7.60
C GLU A 33 14.17 -5.39 -8.87
N GLU A 34 13.60 -6.44 -9.46
CA GLU A 34 14.04 -7.04 -10.72
C GLU A 34 13.90 -6.09 -11.91
N ALA A 35 12.90 -5.20 -11.88
CA ALA A 35 12.74 -4.12 -12.84
C ALA A 35 13.68 -2.93 -12.61
N GLY A 36 14.50 -2.95 -11.55
CA GLY A 36 15.51 -1.93 -11.27
C GLY A 36 15.01 -0.74 -10.46
N TYR A 37 13.85 -0.85 -9.81
CA TYR A 37 13.32 0.19 -8.92
C TYR A 37 13.89 0.05 -7.52
N LEU A 38 14.16 1.18 -6.88
CA LEU A 38 14.54 1.26 -5.46
C LEU A 38 13.30 1.43 -4.59
N GLU A 39 13.10 0.57 -3.58
CA GLU A 39 12.09 0.83 -2.56
C GLU A 39 12.52 2.01 -1.69
N VAL A 40 11.59 2.95 -1.50
CA VAL A 40 11.80 4.14 -0.68
C VAL A 40 10.74 4.22 0.42
N GLU A 41 11.03 4.98 1.47
CA GLU A 41 10.07 5.34 2.50
C GLU A 41 9.94 6.86 2.57
N THR A 42 8.72 7.35 2.65
CA THR A 42 8.38 8.76 2.83
C THR A 42 7.54 8.95 4.09
N PRO A 43 7.52 10.13 4.69
CA PRO A 43 6.74 10.38 5.90
C PRO A 43 5.25 10.11 5.70
N LEU A 44 4.63 9.42 6.67
CA LEU A 44 3.17 9.23 6.74
C LEU A 44 2.45 10.46 7.28
N LEU A 45 3.15 11.26 8.09
CA LEU A 45 2.66 12.46 8.73
C LEU A 45 3.46 13.66 8.23
N SER A 46 2.79 14.67 7.70
CA SER A 46 3.42 15.86 7.10
C SER A 46 2.55 17.08 7.26
N ARG A 47 3.16 18.26 7.14
CA ARG A 47 2.43 19.55 7.04
C ARG A 47 1.79 19.76 5.68
N ASP A 48 2.25 19.02 4.68
CA ASP A 48 1.71 19.03 3.33
C ASP A 48 0.99 17.71 3.05
N VAL A 49 -0.09 17.76 2.29
CA VAL A 49 -0.84 16.59 1.84
C VAL A 49 -1.08 16.68 0.34
N CYS A 50 -1.21 15.52 -0.31
CA CYS A 50 -1.62 15.47 -1.71
C CYS A 50 -3.04 16.03 -1.85
N VAL A 51 -3.21 17.08 -2.65
CA VAL A 51 -4.49 17.76 -2.86
C VAL A 51 -5.26 17.05 -3.96
N ASP A 52 -6.41 16.48 -3.60
CA ASP A 52 -7.35 15.88 -4.52
C ASP A 52 -8.76 16.34 -4.14
N GLU A 53 -9.56 16.74 -5.11
CA GLU A 53 -10.90 17.33 -4.89
C GLU A 53 -11.84 16.42 -4.10
N HIS A 54 -11.65 15.10 -4.22
CA HIS A 54 -12.56 14.11 -3.66
C HIS A 54 -11.95 13.27 -2.54
N ILE A 55 -10.74 13.59 -2.11
CA ILE A 55 -10.04 12.84 -1.07
C ILE A 55 -9.76 13.75 0.13
N GLU A 56 -10.44 13.46 1.23
CA GLU A 56 -10.27 14.20 2.49
C GLU A 56 -9.17 13.56 3.34
N PRO A 57 -8.12 14.30 3.75
CA PRO A 57 -7.09 13.79 4.64
C PRO A 57 -7.57 13.75 6.11
N PHE A 58 -6.97 12.89 6.93
CA PHE A 58 -7.07 13.00 8.37
C PHE A 58 -6.16 14.11 8.88
N VAL A 59 -6.73 15.03 9.66
CA VAL A 59 -6.00 16.10 10.34
C VAL A 59 -5.52 15.63 11.70
N VAL A 60 -4.27 15.88 12.00
CA VAL A 60 -3.65 15.61 13.31
C VAL A 60 -3.21 16.95 13.90
N PRO A 61 -3.95 17.51 14.87
CA PRO A 61 -3.58 18.77 15.48
C PRO A 61 -2.35 18.62 16.36
N GLU A 62 -1.44 19.61 16.32
CA GLU A 62 -0.37 19.70 17.30
C GLU A 62 -0.90 20.18 18.67
N PRO A 63 -0.20 19.83 19.77
CA PRO A 63 -0.62 20.24 21.11
C PRO A 63 -0.65 21.75 21.33
N ASP A 64 0.09 22.54 20.57
CA ASP A 64 0.09 24.01 20.61
C ASP A 64 -1.17 24.64 19.99
N GLY A 65 -1.90 23.88 19.18
CA GLY A 65 -3.15 24.27 18.55
C GLY A 65 -3.00 25.21 17.34
N ASP A 66 -1.78 25.62 17.01
CA ASP A 66 -1.50 26.56 15.93
C ASP A 66 -1.04 25.88 14.63
N THR A 67 -0.69 24.60 14.72
CA THR A 67 -0.16 23.82 13.61
C THR A 67 -0.98 22.55 13.40
N GLU A 68 -1.16 22.17 12.15
CA GLU A 68 -1.81 20.92 11.78
C GLU A 68 -0.86 20.05 10.97
N PHE A 69 -0.89 18.76 11.24
CA PHE A 69 -0.33 17.74 10.37
C PHE A 69 -1.44 16.95 9.69
N PHE A 70 -1.09 16.31 8.61
CA PHE A 70 -1.99 15.47 7.85
C PHE A 70 -1.41 14.08 7.69
N LEU A 71 -2.26 13.06 7.85
CA LEU A 71 -1.91 11.71 7.41
C LEU A 71 -2.00 11.67 5.88
N GLN A 72 -0.98 11.09 5.24
CA GLN A 72 -0.90 11.05 3.77
C GLN A 72 -2.07 10.29 3.16
N THR A 73 -2.67 10.84 2.13
CA THR A 73 -3.68 10.18 1.29
C THR A 73 -3.04 9.39 0.15
N SER A 74 -1.79 9.72 -0.19
CA SER A 74 -0.89 9.08 -1.15
C SER A 74 0.53 9.60 -0.90
N PRO A 75 1.58 8.81 -1.14
CA PRO A 75 2.97 9.25 -1.04
C PRO A 75 3.43 10.11 -2.22
N GLU A 76 2.56 10.43 -3.18
CA GLU A 76 2.86 11.07 -4.46
C GLU A 76 3.79 12.28 -4.34
N PHE A 77 3.42 13.29 -3.54
CA PHE A 77 4.18 14.53 -3.46
C PHE A 77 5.58 14.33 -2.88
N ALA A 78 5.70 13.46 -1.88
CA ALA A 78 6.98 13.14 -1.29
C ALA A 78 7.86 12.33 -2.26
N MET A 79 7.30 11.33 -2.93
CA MET A 79 8.02 10.53 -3.94
C MET A 79 8.44 11.38 -5.15
N LYS A 80 7.60 12.28 -5.62
CA LYS A 80 7.96 13.20 -6.71
C LYS A 80 9.14 14.12 -6.37
N ARG A 81 9.29 14.53 -5.11
CA ARG A 81 10.49 15.27 -4.65
C ARG A 81 11.76 14.42 -4.77
N LEU A 82 11.68 13.12 -4.42
CA LEU A 82 12.80 12.18 -4.57
C LEU A 82 13.17 12.00 -6.05
N VAL A 83 12.16 11.81 -6.91
CA VAL A 83 12.37 11.69 -8.37
C VAL A 83 12.98 12.95 -8.95
N ALA A 84 12.49 14.12 -8.57
CA ALA A 84 13.03 15.41 -9.05
C ALA A 84 14.49 15.63 -8.64
N GLN A 85 14.88 15.11 -7.47
CA GLN A 85 16.25 15.26 -6.98
C GLN A 85 17.23 14.27 -7.60
N TRP A 86 16.83 13.00 -7.79
CA TRP A 86 17.77 11.95 -8.20
C TRP A 86 17.52 11.36 -9.58
N GLY A 87 16.35 11.58 -10.18
CA GLY A 87 16.04 11.12 -11.53
C GLY A 87 16.14 9.59 -11.70
N ARG A 88 15.77 8.82 -10.67
CA ARG A 88 15.86 7.37 -10.68
C ARG A 88 14.51 6.71 -10.47
N PRO A 89 14.31 5.47 -10.99
CA PRO A 89 13.12 4.68 -10.71
C PRO A 89 13.02 4.35 -9.23
N ILE A 90 11.87 4.62 -8.63
CA ILE A 90 11.57 4.34 -7.23
C ILE A 90 10.17 3.75 -7.09
N PHE A 91 9.96 2.94 -6.07
CA PHE A 91 8.64 2.48 -5.65
C PHE A 91 8.50 2.53 -4.13
N GLN A 92 7.28 2.51 -3.65
CA GLN A 92 6.98 2.46 -2.23
C GLN A 92 5.73 1.62 -1.98
N VAL A 93 5.80 0.72 -1.00
CA VAL A 93 4.64 0.02 -0.44
C VAL A 93 4.38 0.61 0.94
N THR A 94 3.27 1.33 1.09
CA THR A 94 3.02 2.12 2.30
C THR A 94 1.56 2.10 2.73
N ARG A 95 1.27 2.75 3.86
CA ARG A 95 -0.10 3.04 4.30
C ARG A 95 -0.56 4.38 3.74
N ALA A 96 -1.81 4.40 3.32
CA ALA A 96 -2.53 5.62 2.97
C ALA A 96 -3.80 5.73 3.81
N PHE A 97 -4.23 6.97 4.03
CA PHE A 97 -5.32 7.29 4.94
C PHE A 97 -6.29 8.25 4.23
N ARG A 98 -7.57 7.88 4.15
CA ARG A 98 -8.60 8.72 3.52
C ARG A 98 -9.80 8.82 4.42
N CYS A 99 -10.10 10.04 4.86
CA CYS A 99 -11.22 10.31 5.75
C CYS A 99 -12.54 10.05 5.02
N GLY A 100 -13.50 9.42 5.70
CA GLY A 100 -14.81 9.15 5.13
C GLY A 100 -14.90 7.95 4.19
N GLU A 101 -13.79 7.36 3.74
CA GLU A 101 -13.81 6.14 2.92
C GLU A 101 -14.09 4.90 3.78
N ILE A 102 -15.37 4.65 4.08
CA ILE A 102 -15.82 3.48 4.86
C ILE A 102 -16.90 2.75 4.06
N GLY A 103 -16.65 1.49 3.74
CA GLY A 103 -17.60 0.68 2.96
C GLY A 103 -17.20 -0.78 2.88
N THR A 104 -17.95 -1.57 2.11
CA THR A 104 -17.69 -3.01 1.94
C THR A 104 -16.35 -3.31 1.27
N ARG A 105 -15.78 -2.35 0.55
CA ARG A 105 -14.52 -2.47 -0.18
C ARG A 105 -13.52 -1.37 0.19
N HIS A 106 -13.85 -0.49 1.12
CA HIS A 106 -13.05 0.66 1.49
C HIS A 106 -12.84 0.68 2.99
N ASN A 107 -11.59 0.87 3.39
CA ASN A 107 -11.18 1.19 4.75
C ASN A 107 -10.47 2.54 4.76
N PRO A 108 -10.64 3.33 5.81
CA PRO A 108 -9.98 4.63 5.92
C PRO A 108 -8.44 4.53 6.00
N GLU A 109 -7.91 3.37 6.35
CA GLU A 109 -6.51 3.01 6.24
C GLU A 109 -6.35 1.79 5.34
N PHE A 110 -5.48 1.87 4.34
CA PHE A 110 -5.21 0.78 3.40
C PHE A 110 -3.74 0.78 2.98
N THR A 111 -3.32 -0.31 2.34
CA THR A 111 -1.98 -0.39 1.73
C THR A 111 -2.06 0.05 0.28
N ILE A 112 -1.17 0.95 -0.10
CA ILE A 112 -0.99 1.42 -1.47
C ILE A 112 0.41 1.05 -1.95
N VAL A 113 0.55 0.79 -3.24
CA VAL A 113 1.83 0.76 -3.93
C VAL A 113 1.83 1.87 -4.97
N GLU A 114 2.87 2.69 -4.96
CA GLU A 114 3.12 3.71 -5.97
C GLU A 114 4.55 3.60 -6.48
N TRP A 115 4.76 3.99 -7.72
CA TRP A 115 6.09 3.99 -8.34
C TRP A 115 6.20 5.08 -9.39
N TYR A 116 7.43 5.48 -9.65
CA TYR A 116 7.77 6.53 -10.60
C TYR A 116 9.05 6.16 -11.34
N GLU A 117 9.03 6.29 -12.66
CA GLU A 117 10.18 6.07 -13.53
C GLU A 117 10.34 7.25 -14.50
N PRO A 118 11.35 8.10 -14.27
CA PRO A 118 11.62 9.22 -15.16
C PRO A 118 11.95 8.77 -16.59
N GLY A 119 11.28 9.37 -17.56
CA GLY A 119 11.49 9.07 -18.97
C GLY A 119 10.75 7.86 -19.53
N ALA A 120 10.09 7.07 -18.68
CA ALA A 120 9.28 5.96 -19.15
C ALA A 120 8.01 6.45 -19.84
N THR A 121 7.63 5.74 -20.89
CA THR A 121 6.37 5.96 -21.61
C THR A 121 5.21 5.24 -20.89
N TYR A 122 3.98 5.66 -21.17
CA TYR A 122 2.80 4.98 -20.62
C TYR A 122 2.72 3.49 -21.03
N LEU A 123 3.21 3.13 -22.23
CA LEU A 123 3.25 1.72 -22.68
C LEU A 123 4.18 0.88 -21.80
N GLN A 124 5.38 1.39 -21.50
CA GLN A 124 6.30 0.70 -20.58
C GLN A 124 5.70 0.54 -19.19
N GLN A 125 4.96 1.55 -18.72
CA GLN A 125 4.26 1.45 -17.44
C GLN A 125 3.10 0.44 -17.48
N MET A 126 2.41 0.28 -18.59
CA MET A 126 1.40 -0.78 -18.77
C MET A 126 2.03 -2.17 -18.72
N ASP A 127 3.19 -2.39 -19.36
CA ASP A 127 3.93 -3.64 -19.32
C ASP A 127 4.40 -3.97 -17.88
N LEU A 128 4.82 -2.95 -17.13
CA LEU A 128 5.17 -3.10 -15.72
C LEU A 128 3.95 -3.50 -14.87
N VAL A 129 2.80 -2.85 -15.07
CA VAL A 129 1.56 -3.20 -14.37
C VAL A 129 1.17 -4.65 -14.65
N GLU A 130 1.26 -5.10 -15.90
CA GLU A 130 0.99 -6.50 -16.27
C GLU A 130 1.95 -7.45 -15.53
N SER A 131 3.23 -7.12 -15.47
CA SER A 131 4.24 -7.90 -14.75
C SER A 131 3.95 -7.95 -13.24
N VAL A 132 3.56 -6.83 -12.64
CA VAL A 132 3.15 -6.75 -11.23
C VAL A 132 1.94 -7.64 -10.97
N VAL A 133 0.89 -7.54 -11.78
CA VAL A 133 -0.34 -8.35 -11.62
C VAL A 133 -0.02 -9.84 -11.76
N ARG A 134 0.77 -10.23 -12.77
CA ARG A 134 1.19 -11.62 -12.97
C ARG A 134 2.02 -12.12 -11.78
N GLY A 135 3.05 -11.39 -11.37
CA GLY A 135 3.94 -11.78 -10.27
C GLY A 135 3.21 -11.89 -8.92
N VAL A 136 2.17 -11.08 -8.70
CA VAL A 136 1.36 -11.16 -7.48
C VAL A 136 0.33 -12.29 -7.55
N ALA A 137 -0.26 -12.56 -8.73
CA ALA A 137 -1.29 -13.59 -8.93
C ALA A 137 -0.72 -15.01 -9.07
N GLU A 138 0.55 -15.17 -9.42
CA GLU A 138 1.18 -16.49 -9.54
C GLU A 138 1.23 -17.17 -8.16
N VAL A 139 0.44 -18.22 -8.00
CA VAL A 139 0.63 -19.16 -6.89
C VAL A 139 1.90 -19.95 -7.21
N PRO A 140 2.93 -19.96 -6.35
CA PRO A 140 4.12 -20.78 -6.57
C PRO A 140 3.74 -22.23 -6.85
N ALA A 141 4.46 -22.91 -7.74
CA ALA A 141 4.22 -24.33 -8.05
C ALA A 141 4.38 -25.20 -6.79
N ASP A 142 5.15 -24.74 -5.80
CA ASP A 142 5.31 -25.32 -4.47
C ASP A 142 5.11 -24.20 -3.44
N PRO A 143 3.85 -23.82 -3.16
CA PRO A 143 3.58 -22.75 -2.22
C PRO A 143 3.98 -23.18 -0.81
N PRO A 144 4.45 -22.22 0.03
CA PRO A 144 4.75 -22.52 1.42
C PRO A 144 3.54 -23.17 2.12
N PRO A 145 3.74 -24.06 3.09
CA PRO A 145 2.65 -24.84 3.72
C PRO A 145 1.49 -24.01 4.26
N TRP A 146 1.73 -22.75 4.61
CA TRP A 146 0.69 -21.83 5.10
C TRP A 146 -0.19 -21.21 3.99
N VAL A 147 0.19 -21.34 2.72
CA VAL A 147 -0.63 -20.88 1.57
C VAL A 147 -1.64 -21.96 1.18
N LEU A 148 -1.29 -23.21 1.40
CA LEU A 148 -2.16 -24.36 1.19
C LEU A 148 -2.87 -24.67 2.50
N GLY A 149 -3.85 -23.88 2.91
CA GLY A 149 -4.67 -24.22 4.06
C GLY A 149 -5.25 -25.62 3.89
N GLU A 150 -4.73 -26.61 4.61
CA GLU A 150 -5.41 -27.88 4.77
C GLU A 150 -6.70 -27.63 5.56
N GLY A 151 -7.81 -27.54 4.85
CA GLY A 151 -9.14 -27.69 5.43
C GLY A 151 -9.91 -26.41 5.75
N SER A 152 -10.46 -25.79 4.75
CA SER A 152 -11.87 -25.40 4.70
C SER A 152 -12.21 -24.98 3.26
N GLY A 153 -13.12 -25.71 2.64
CA GLY A 153 -13.48 -25.55 1.23
C GLY A 153 -14.34 -24.32 0.95
N GLU A 154 -13.92 -23.15 1.38
CA GLU A 154 -14.53 -21.90 0.99
C GLU A 154 -13.54 -21.14 0.08
N ARG A 155 -13.92 -21.08 -1.19
CA ARG A 155 -13.25 -20.24 -2.20
C ARG A 155 -13.62 -18.79 -1.93
N PHE A 156 -12.60 -17.93 -2.02
CA PHE A 156 -12.77 -16.48 -2.05
C PHE A 156 -13.61 -16.03 -3.24
#